data_1e6001a870ecccda0b73a95aa9ea1268
#
_entry.id   1e6001a870ecccda0b73a95aa9ea1268
#
_cell.length_a   1.000
_cell.length_b   1.000
_cell.length_c   1.000
_cell.angle_alpha   90.00
_cell.angle_beta   90.00
_cell.angle_gamma   90.00
#
_symmetry.space_group_name_H-M   'P 1'
#
loop_
_entity.id
_entity.type
_entity.pdbx_description
1 polymer ?
#
loop_
_entity_poly.entity_id
_entity_poly.type
_entity_poly.pdbx_seq_one_letter_code
_entity_poly.pdbx_strand_id
1 'polypeptide(L)'
;AFNVGSMFRDPDNALLPNWKHIPVGYHGRSSSIVASGEPIFRPKGQQKLNDQENPIFGPTKLLDFELEMGFITFDGKSLGEHITTDEADHYIFGMCLFNDWSARDIQKWEYVPLGPFLAKNFASSMSCWIVPLDALEPFRTNGPIQAPKILPYLEYKGDKHIDINLSVSIETPNGEEKTVCNSNYKHM
;
A
#
# COMPACT_ATOMS: atom_id res chain seq x y z
N ALA A 1 1.87 -8.30 -1.17
CA ALA A 1 0.66 -9.10 -1.38
C ALA A 1 0.87 -10.60 -1.06
N PHE A 2 1.90 -11.24 -1.60
CA PHE A 2 2.14 -12.66 -1.34
C PHE A 2 2.36 -12.94 0.15
N ASN A 3 3.27 -12.24 0.81
CA ASN A 3 3.60 -12.45 2.22
C ASN A 3 2.38 -12.25 3.14
N VAL A 4 1.64 -11.17 2.94
CA VAL A 4 0.40 -10.92 3.70
C VAL A 4 -0.67 -11.95 3.35
N GLY A 5 -0.79 -12.32 2.08
CA GLY A 5 -1.71 -13.36 1.63
C GLY A 5 -1.45 -14.71 2.29
N SER A 6 -0.19 -15.12 2.44
CA SER A 6 0.17 -16.38 3.08
C SER A 6 -0.12 -16.43 4.59
N MET A 7 -0.27 -15.27 5.25
CA MET A 7 -0.70 -15.20 6.64
C MET A 7 -2.20 -15.53 6.84
N PHE A 8 -3.01 -15.28 5.80
CA PHE A 8 -4.47 -15.37 5.89
C PHE A 8 -5.07 -16.50 5.07
N ARG A 9 -4.33 -17.03 4.11
CA ARG A 9 -4.77 -18.06 3.14
C ARG A 9 -3.75 -19.19 3.08
N ASP A 10 -4.05 -20.22 2.28
CA ASP A 10 -3.11 -21.29 1.97
C ASP A 10 -1.81 -20.71 1.40
N PRO A 11 -0.64 -20.99 1.98
CA PRO A 11 0.66 -20.51 1.49
C PRO A 11 0.94 -20.86 0.03
N ASP A 12 0.45 -22.01 -0.45
CA ASP A 12 0.62 -22.44 -1.84
C ASP A 12 -0.33 -21.69 -2.79
N ASN A 13 -1.35 -21.02 -2.25
CA ASN A 13 -2.36 -20.25 -2.99
C ASN A 13 -2.63 -18.90 -2.34
N ALA A 14 -1.59 -18.17 -1.99
CA ALA A 14 -1.64 -16.93 -1.22
C ALA A 14 -2.27 -15.75 -1.97
N LEU A 15 -2.23 -15.77 -3.32
CA LEU A 15 -2.82 -14.72 -4.17
C LEU A 15 -4.23 -15.09 -4.61
N LEU A 16 -5.13 -14.12 -4.57
CA LEU A 16 -6.47 -14.30 -5.15
C LEU A 16 -6.39 -14.42 -6.69
N PRO A 17 -7.36 -15.11 -7.33
CA PRO A 17 -7.33 -15.35 -8.78
C PRO A 17 -7.22 -14.08 -9.63
N ASN A 18 -7.81 -12.98 -9.17
CA ASN A 18 -7.81 -11.69 -9.85
C ASN A 18 -6.53 -10.87 -9.66
N TRP A 19 -5.65 -11.24 -8.73
CA TRP A 19 -4.44 -10.50 -8.40
C TRP A 19 -3.55 -10.18 -9.61
N LYS A 20 -3.40 -11.16 -10.52
CA LYS A 20 -2.56 -11.01 -11.72
C LYS A 20 -3.28 -10.37 -12.91
N HIS A 21 -4.53 -9.95 -12.75
CA HIS A 21 -5.36 -9.47 -13.86
C HIS A 21 -5.84 -8.04 -13.69
N ILE A 22 -6.12 -7.61 -12.46
CA ILE A 22 -6.61 -6.26 -12.20
C ILE A 22 -5.75 -5.57 -11.15
N PRO A 23 -5.45 -4.27 -11.33
CA PRO A 23 -4.90 -3.46 -10.26
C PRO A 23 -5.94 -3.34 -9.16
N VAL A 24 -5.59 -3.81 -7.97
CA VAL A 24 -6.47 -3.77 -6.81
C VAL A 24 -6.08 -2.57 -5.96
N GLY A 25 -7.01 -1.64 -5.82
CA GLY A 25 -6.91 -0.53 -4.90
C GLY A 25 -8.11 -0.52 -3.97
N TYR A 26 -7.90 -0.11 -2.74
CA TYR A 26 -9.01 0.11 -1.83
C TYR A 26 -9.05 1.60 -1.46
N HIS A 27 -10.27 2.13 -1.24
CA HIS A 27 -10.46 3.58 -1.15
C HIS A 27 -9.78 4.23 0.07
N GLY A 28 -9.57 3.48 1.14
CA GLY A 28 -9.00 4.02 2.37
C GLY A 28 -9.84 5.15 2.96
N ARG A 29 -9.19 5.96 3.77
CA ARG A 29 -9.80 7.14 4.38
C ARG A 29 -8.84 8.33 4.30
N SER A 30 -9.20 9.35 3.54
CA SER A 30 -8.38 10.56 3.39
C SER A 30 -8.26 11.37 4.69
N SER A 31 -9.31 11.36 5.53
CA SER A 31 -9.33 12.15 6.77
C SER A 31 -8.41 11.63 7.89
N SER A 32 -7.81 10.46 7.74
CA SER A 32 -6.83 9.89 8.66
C SER A 32 -5.42 9.81 8.09
N ILE A 33 -5.15 10.48 6.98
CA ILE A 33 -3.80 10.70 6.48
C ILE A 33 -3.19 11.86 7.26
N VAL A 34 -2.09 11.59 7.96
CA VAL A 34 -1.37 12.55 8.76
C VAL A 34 0.06 12.75 8.22
N ALA A 35 0.66 13.90 8.54
CA ALA A 35 2.04 14.18 8.18
C ALA A 35 3.00 13.25 8.93
N SER A 36 4.11 12.89 8.30
CA SER A 36 5.22 12.20 8.98
C SER A 36 5.70 12.97 10.19
N GLY A 37 5.91 12.28 11.30
CA GLY A 37 6.27 12.87 12.61
C GLY A 37 5.09 13.00 13.56
N GLU A 38 3.86 12.98 13.06
CA GLU A 38 2.69 12.95 13.93
C GLU A 38 2.52 11.56 14.57
N PRO A 39 2.19 11.49 15.88
CA PRO A 39 1.96 10.23 16.55
C PRO A 39 0.66 9.57 16.04
N ILE A 40 0.70 8.26 15.86
CA ILE A 40 -0.50 7.46 15.59
C ILE A 40 -0.94 6.72 16.85
N PHE A 41 -2.23 6.45 16.94
CA PHE A 41 -2.81 5.76 18.08
C PHE A 41 -3.23 4.34 17.69
N ARG A 42 -2.85 3.38 18.54
CA ARG A 42 -3.23 1.98 18.37
C ARG A 42 -4.76 1.84 18.37
N PRO A 43 -5.37 1.30 17.28
CA PRO A 43 -6.83 1.22 17.21
C PRO A 43 -7.36 0.11 18.10
N LYS A 44 -8.64 0.22 18.46
CA LYS A 44 -9.43 -0.82 19.11
C LYS A 44 -10.48 -1.33 18.13
N GLY A 45 -10.67 -2.63 18.09
CA GLY A 45 -11.65 -3.26 17.20
C GLY A 45 -11.98 -4.68 17.63
N GLN A 46 -12.88 -5.30 16.90
CA GLN A 46 -13.14 -6.73 17.07
C GLN A 46 -11.99 -7.55 16.49
N GLN A 47 -11.62 -8.58 17.22
CA GLN A 47 -10.60 -9.56 16.87
C GLN A 47 -11.13 -10.94 17.15
N LYS A 48 -10.87 -11.91 16.28
CA LYS A 48 -11.20 -13.31 16.53
C LYS A 48 -9.94 -14.15 16.42
N LEU A 49 -9.46 -14.65 17.54
CA LEU A 49 -8.35 -15.60 17.58
C LEU A 49 -8.83 -16.97 17.09
N ASN A 50 -7.91 -17.77 16.54
CA ASN A 50 -8.26 -19.06 15.93
C ASN A 50 -8.86 -20.07 16.90
N ASP A 51 -8.53 -19.95 18.19
CA ASP A 51 -8.95 -20.82 19.29
C ASP A 51 -10.20 -20.32 20.04
N GLN A 52 -10.77 -19.19 19.62
CA GLN A 52 -11.95 -18.60 20.27
C GLN A 52 -13.21 -18.79 19.43
N GLU A 53 -14.31 -19.13 20.10
CA GLU A 53 -15.62 -19.24 19.46
C GLU A 53 -16.19 -17.88 19.09
N ASN A 54 -16.04 -16.89 19.97
CA ASN A 54 -16.57 -15.55 19.80
C ASN A 54 -15.47 -14.49 19.62
N PRO A 55 -15.74 -13.40 18.90
CA PRO A 55 -14.80 -12.28 18.82
C PRO A 55 -14.70 -11.56 20.17
N ILE A 56 -13.57 -10.91 20.39
CA ILE A 56 -13.33 -10.00 21.51
C ILE A 56 -13.15 -8.58 20.98
N PHE A 57 -13.41 -7.57 21.80
CA PHE A 57 -13.12 -6.18 21.49
C PHE A 57 -11.94 -5.68 22.32
N GLY A 58 -10.96 -5.04 21.68
CA GLY A 58 -9.79 -4.52 22.37
C GLY A 58 -8.79 -3.85 21.43
N PRO A 59 -7.67 -3.35 21.98
CA PRO A 59 -6.59 -2.80 21.15
C PRO A 59 -5.97 -3.88 20.29
N THR A 60 -5.60 -3.51 19.04
CA THR A 60 -4.87 -4.44 18.15
C THR A 60 -3.60 -4.95 18.82
N LYS A 61 -3.33 -6.24 18.67
CA LYS A 61 -2.09 -6.91 19.13
C LYS A 61 -1.07 -7.06 18.03
N LEU A 62 -1.49 -6.88 16.76
CA LEU A 62 -0.66 -7.03 15.57
C LEU A 62 -0.69 -5.73 14.76
N LEU A 63 -0.08 -4.68 15.33
CA LEU A 63 0.16 -3.45 14.61
C LEU A 63 1.34 -3.68 13.64
N ASP A 64 1.13 -3.31 12.39
CA ASP A 64 2.08 -3.48 11.29
C ASP A 64 2.16 -2.20 10.45
N PHE A 65 3.15 -2.12 9.59
CA PHE A 65 3.34 -1.03 8.64
C PHE A 65 3.36 -1.56 7.20
N GLU A 66 3.05 -0.71 6.24
CA GLU A 66 3.24 -0.98 4.82
C GLU A 66 4.05 0.15 4.21
N LEU A 67 5.25 -0.18 3.71
CA LEU A 67 6.06 0.76 2.95
C LEU A 67 5.45 0.92 1.56
N GLU A 68 4.97 2.11 1.27
CA GLU A 68 4.31 2.44 0.02
C GLU A 68 4.87 3.72 -0.60
N MET A 69 4.59 3.92 -1.87
CA MET A 69 4.78 5.17 -2.58
C MET A 69 3.43 5.80 -2.86
N GLY A 70 3.23 7.00 -2.34
CA GLY A 70 2.10 7.85 -2.70
C GLY A 70 2.44 8.72 -3.89
N PHE A 71 1.45 9.09 -4.70
CA PHE A 71 1.61 10.09 -5.73
C PHE A 71 0.52 11.16 -5.61
N ILE A 72 0.92 12.39 -5.88
CA ILE A 72 0.04 13.55 -5.88
C ILE A 72 -0.40 13.79 -7.33
N THR A 73 -1.69 13.90 -7.55
CA THR A 73 -2.25 14.15 -8.88
C THR A 73 -2.65 15.61 -9.07
N PHE A 74 -2.63 16.04 -10.32
CA PHE A 74 -3.37 17.24 -10.76
C PHE A 74 -4.88 16.93 -10.84
N ASP A 75 -5.66 17.92 -11.24
CA ASP A 75 -7.08 17.73 -11.53
C ASP A 75 -7.25 16.64 -12.60
N GLY A 76 -8.22 15.78 -12.39
CA GLY A 76 -8.58 14.72 -13.34
C GLY A 76 -9.47 15.22 -14.48
N LYS A 77 -9.90 14.27 -15.30
CA LYS A 77 -10.92 14.50 -16.34
C LYS A 77 -12.30 14.64 -15.71
N SER A 78 -13.29 15.01 -16.54
CA SER A 78 -14.69 15.10 -16.12
C SER A 78 -15.24 13.74 -15.67
N LEU A 79 -16.28 13.79 -14.84
CA LEU A 79 -16.95 12.55 -14.38
C LEU A 79 -17.44 11.73 -15.58
N GLY A 80 -17.12 10.45 -15.58
CA GLY A 80 -17.43 9.51 -16.66
C GLY A 80 -16.31 9.36 -17.71
N GLU A 81 -15.31 10.22 -17.70
CA GLU A 81 -14.11 10.06 -18.52
C GLU A 81 -13.03 9.25 -17.75
N HIS A 82 -12.13 8.63 -18.48
CA HIS A 82 -11.01 7.87 -17.90
C HIS A 82 -9.68 8.39 -18.41
N ILE A 83 -8.64 8.20 -17.61
CA ILE A 83 -7.25 8.47 -17.95
C ILE A 83 -6.64 7.16 -18.41
N THR A 84 -6.08 7.17 -19.62
CA THR A 84 -5.38 6.00 -20.16
C THR A 84 -3.99 5.86 -19.55
N THR A 85 -3.39 4.67 -19.69
CA THR A 85 -2.01 4.42 -19.24
C THR A 85 -1.00 5.32 -19.97
N ASP A 86 -1.24 5.67 -21.22
CA ASP A 86 -0.38 6.58 -22.00
C ASP A 86 -0.46 8.03 -21.49
N GLU A 87 -1.60 8.45 -20.95
CA GLU A 87 -1.82 9.80 -20.42
C GLU A 87 -1.43 9.95 -18.94
N ALA A 88 -1.32 8.86 -18.19
CA ALA A 88 -1.25 8.87 -16.73
C ALA A 88 -0.16 9.78 -16.16
N ASP A 89 1.03 9.81 -16.77
CA ASP A 89 2.16 10.65 -16.30
C ASP A 89 1.82 12.16 -16.32
N HIS A 90 0.93 12.62 -17.21
CA HIS A 90 0.52 14.02 -17.28
C HIS A 90 -0.38 14.44 -16.09
N TYR A 91 -0.93 13.47 -15.37
CA TYR A 91 -1.79 13.71 -14.21
C TYR A 91 -1.06 13.54 -12.88
N ILE A 92 0.21 13.15 -12.90
CA ILE A 92 1.02 12.94 -11.69
C ILE A 92 1.96 14.12 -11.51
N PHE A 93 1.80 14.87 -10.41
CA PHE A 93 2.72 15.94 -10.04
C PHE A 93 4.04 15.40 -9.50
N GLY A 94 3.98 14.43 -8.61
CA GLY A 94 5.16 13.88 -7.96
C GLY A 94 4.82 12.75 -6.99
N MET A 95 5.84 12.21 -6.37
CA MET A 95 5.74 11.05 -5.49
C MET A 95 6.28 11.36 -4.08
N CYS A 96 5.77 10.65 -3.10
CA CYS A 96 6.20 10.74 -1.70
C CYS A 96 6.21 9.35 -1.06
N LEU A 97 6.92 9.21 0.05
CA LEU A 97 6.82 8.02 0.89
C LEU A 97 5.48 8.01 1.64
N PHE A 98 4.92 6.82 1.73
CA PHE A 98 3.65 6.60 2.42
C PHE A 98 3.74 5.34 3.28
N ASN A 99 3.09 5.37 4.44
CA ASN A 99 2.98 4.22 5.32
C ASN A 99 1.50 3.97 5.62
N ASP A 100 0.96 2.87 5.13
CA ASP A 100 -0.39 2.42 5.44
C ASP A 100 -0.36 1.55 6.69
N TRP A 101 -0.61 2.18 7.85
CA TRP A 101 -0.63 1.47 9.13
C TRP A 101 -1.74 0.43 9.16
N SER A 102 -1.41 -0.76 9.67
CA SER A 102 -2.29 -1.94 9.57
C SER A 102 -2.45 -2.63 10.91
N ALA A 103 -3.70 -2.84 11.32
CA ALA A 103 -4.06 -3.65 12.48
C ALA A 103 -4.43 -5.06 12.01
N ARG A 104 -3.46 -5.96 11.87
CA ARG A 104 -3.62 -7.24 11.14
C ARG A 104 -4.63 -8.20 11.74
N ASP A 105 -4.73 -8.23 13.06
CA ASP A 105 -5.71 -9.07 13.76
C ASP A 105 -7.15 -8.58 13.56
N ILE A 106 -7.35 -7.25 13.57
CA ILE A 106 -8.64 -6.64 13.23
C ILE A 106 -8.94 -6.86 11.76
N GLN A 107 -7.97 -6.63 10.86
CA GLN A 107 -8.11 -6.82 9.42
C GLN A 107 -8.54 -8.25 9.09
N LYS A 108 -7.91 -9.24 9.69
CA LYS A 108 -8.23 -10.66 9.47
C LYS A 108 -9.69 -10.97 9.77
N TRP A 109 -10.26 -10.32 10.76
CA TRP A 109 -11.65 -10.54 11.16
C TRP A 109 -12.66 -9.81 10.28
N GLU A 110 -12.36 -8.57 9.90
CA GLU A 110 -13.33 -7.68 9.24
C GLU A 110 -13.31 -7.68 7.72
N TYR A 111 -12.21 -8.16 7.07
CA TYR A 111 -11.99 -7.88 5.63
C TYR A 111 -12.94 -8.60 4.68
N VAL A 112 -13.64 -9.62 5.10
CA VAL A 112 -14.65 -10.34 4.31
C VAL A 112 -16.04 -9.91 4.76
N PRO A 113 -16.97 -9.54 3.88
CA PRO A 113 -16.91 -9.62 2.40
C PRO A 113 -16.46 -8.34 1.68
N LEU A 114 -16.33 -7.19 2.37
CA LEU A 114 -16.23 -5.87 1.72
C LEU A 114 -14.83 -5.26 1.74
N GLY A 115 -13.84 -5.96 2.26
CA GLY A 115 -12.49 -5.45 2.44
C GLY A 115 -12.24 -4.82 3.82
N PRO A 116 -11.02 -4.32 4.09
CA PRO A 116 -10.67 -3.75 5.38
C PRO A 116 -11.37 -2.41 5.62
N PHE A 117 -11.67 -2.13 6.89
CA PHE A 117 -12.23 -0.86 7.35
C PHE A 117 -11.36 -0.27 8.47
N LEU A 118 -11.75 -0.52 9.72
CA LEU A 118 -11.10 0.01 10.91
C LEU A 118 -9.61 -0.37 10.99
N ALA A 119 -9.25 -1.54 10.52
CA ALA A 119 -7.87 -2.04 10.51
C ALA A 119 -6.90 -1.21 9.66
N LYS A 120 -7.41 -0.39 8.76
CA LYS A 120 -6.66 0.50 7.87
C LYS A 120 -7.02 1.97 8.08
N ASN A 121 -8.28 2.25 8.36
CA ASN A 121 -8.80 3.62 8.44
C ASN A 121 -8.38 4.41 9.67
N PHE A 122 -7.60 3.83 10.59
CA PHE A 122 -7.21 4.53 11.82
C PHE A 122 -6.04 5.51 11.62
N ALA A 123 -5.13 5.23 10.69
CA ALA A 123 -4.04 6.14 10.35
C ALA A 123 -3.32 5.72 9.06
N SER A 124 -2.84 6.70 8.31
CA SER A 124 -1.79 6.57 7.31
C SER A 124 -0.82 7.74 7.49
N SER A 125 0.48 7.50 7.36
CA SER A 125 1.50 8.55 7.48
C SER A 125 2.08 8.88 6.12
N MET A 126 2.10 10.16 5.75
CA MET A 126 2.61 10.64 4.47
C MET A 126 3.81 11.55 4.68
N SER A 127 4.86 11.36 3.89
CA SER A 127 6.01 12.27 3.86
C SER A 127 5.56 13.69 3.51
N CYS A 128 6.14 14.68 4.20
CA CYS A 128 5.97 16.10 3.85
C CYS A 128 6.78 16.50 2.62
N TRP A 129 7.68 15.64 2.15
CA TRP A 129 8.49 15.86 0.97
C TRP A 129 7.85 15.18 -0.24
N ILE A 130 7.60 15.96 -1.29
CA ILE A 130 7.10 15.47 -2.57
C ILE A 130 8.22 15.68 -3.59
N VAL A 131 8.63 14.60 -4.26
CA VAL A 131 9.62 14.65 -5.34
C VAL A 131 8.85 14.77 -6.64
N PRO A 132 9.00 15.88 -7.40
CA PRO A 132 8.32 16.04 -8.69
C PRO A 132 8.67 14.90 -9.65
N LEU A 133 7.74 14.53 -10.51
CA LEU A 133 7.92 13.40 -11.44
C LEU A 133 9.11 13.62 -12.39
N ASP A 134 9.33 14.86 -12.83
CA ASP A 134 10.49 15.25 -13.66
C ASP A 134 11.84 14.94 -13.00
N ALA A 135 11.93 15.08 -11.68
CA ALA A 135 13.14 14.73 -10.93
C ALA A 135 13.38 13.22 -10.84
N LEU A 136 12.36 12.41 -11.10
CA LEU A 136 12.43 10.95 -11.12
C LEU A 136 12.72 10.38 -12.52
N GLU A 137 12.68 11.19 -13.58
CA GLU A 137 12.95 10.74 -14.94
C GLU A 137 14.29 10.00 -15.12
N PRO A 138 15.42 10.42 -14.51
CA PRO A 138 16.68 9.69 -14.62
C PRO A 138 16.66 8.27 -14.03
N PHE A 139 15.64 7.96 -13.23
CA PHE A 139 15.46 6.67 -12.55
C PHE A 139 14.43 5.77 -13.23
N ARG A 140 13.86 6.20 -14.37
CA ARG A 140 12.93 5.38 -15.15
C ARG A 140 13.56 4.06 -15.57
N THR A 141 12.82 2.99 -15.48
CA THR A 141 13.27 1.64 -15.83
C THR A 141 12.10 0.75 -16.22
N ASN A 142 12.43 -0.38 -16.83
CA ASN A 142 11.46 -1.43 -17.11
C ASN A 142 11.00 -2.11 -15.83
N GLY A 143 9.73 -2.42 -15.74
CA GLY A 143 9.16 -3.24 -14.69
C GLY A 143 9.36 -4.74 -14.90
N PRO A 144 8.88 -5.56 -13.96
CA PRO A 144 8.84 -7.01 -14.11
C PRO A 144 8.05 -7.44 -15.35
N ILE A 145 8.48 -8.54 -15.96
CA ILE A 145 7.74 -9.13 -17.07
C ILE A 145 6.33 -9.52 -16.62
N GLN A 146 5.31 -9.03 -17.33
CA GLN A 146 3.92 -9.30 -17.03
C GLN A 146 3.54 -10.73 -17.42
N ALA A 147 3.07 -11.52 -16.45
CA ALA A 147 2.56 -12.87 -16.65
C ALA A 147 1.36 -13.14 -15.69
N PRO A 148 0.19 -13.52 -16.18
CA PRO A 148 -0.19 -13.69 -17.60
C PRO A 148 -0.20 -12.36 -18.38
N LYS A 149 -0.39 -12.43 -19.71
CA LYS A 149 -0.55 -11.24 -20.56
C LYS A 149 -1.70 -10.38 -20.03
N ILE A 150 -1.44 -9.10 -19.85
CA ILE A 150 -2.42 -8.12 -19.40
C ILE A 150 -3.46 -7.79 -20.48
N LEU A 151 -4.60 -7.28 -20.06
CA LEU A 151 -5.63 -6.82 -20.99
C LEU A 151 -5.20 -5.47 -21.65
N PRO A 152 -5.69 -5.19 -22.88
CA PRO A 152 -5.24 -4.01 -23.64
C PRO A 152 -5.34 -2.67 -22.93
N TYR A 153 -6.33 -2.49 -22.06
CA TYR A 153 -6.50 -1.23 -21.31
C TYR A 153 -5.43 -0.99 -20.24
N LEU A 154 -4.66 -2.03 -19.90
CA LEU A 154 -3.54 -1.96 -18.94
C LEU A 154 -2.18 -1.90 -19.65
N GLU A 155 -2.14 -2.12 -20.97
CA GLU A 155 -0.89 -2.03 -21.72
C GLU A 155 -0.35 -0.60 -21.68
N TYR A 156 0.96 -0.45 -21.58
CA TYR A 156 1.66 0.82 -21.63
C TYR A 156 2.95 0.70 -22.43
N LYS A 157 3.50 1.83 -22.84
CA LYS A 157 4.75 1.92 -23.60
C LYS A 157 5.82 2.62 -22.75
N GLY A 158 7.07 2.23 -22.97
CA GLY A 158 8.23 2.84 -22.32
C GLY A 158 8.45 2.39 -20.89
N ASP A 159 9.39 3.00 -20.25
CA ASP A 159 9.83 2.69 -18.89
C ASP A 159 8.96 3.45 -17.89
N LYS A 160 8.04 2.75 -17.25
CA LYS A 160 7.08 3.33 -16.30
C LYS A 160 7.43 3.06 -14.83
N HIS A 161 8.33 2.11 -14.56
CA HIS A 161 8.82 1.86 -13.21
C HIS A 161 9.97 2.82 -12.86
N ILE A 162 10.27 2.93 -11.58
CA ILE A 162 11.30 3.85 -11.08
C ILE A 162 12.28 3.06 -10.21
N ASP A 163 13.57 3.11 -10.55
CA ASP A 163 14.65 2.40 -9.85
C ASP A 163 15.14 3.24 -8.66
N ILE A 164 14.46 3.14 -7.54
CA ILE A 164 14.85 3.76 -6.27
C ILE A 164 14.89 2.74 -5.16
N ASN A 165 15.95 2.79 -4.35
CA ASN A 165 16.09 1.93 -3.18
C ASN A 165 15.24 2.47 -2.04
N LEU A 166 14.57 1.58 -1.35
CA LEU A 166 13.72 1.85 -0.20
C LEU A 166 14.19 1.01 0.99
N SER A 167 14.22 1.60 2.16
CA SER A 167 14.52 0.89 3.41
C SER A 167 13.56 1.31 4.51
N VAL A 168 13.30 0.39 5.43
CA VAL A 168 12.53 0.66 6.65
C VAL A 168 13.35 0.24 7.85
N SER A 169 13.46 1.14 8.80
CA SER A 169 14.05 0.88 10.10
C SER A 169 13.03 1.08 11.21
N ILE A 170 13.17 0.33 12.28
CA ILE A 170 12.41 0.52 13.52
C ILE A 170 13.39 1.02 14.57
N GLU A 171 13.05 2.14 15.19
CA GLU A 171 13.75 2.68 16.34
C GLU A 171 12.96 2.38 17.62
N THR A 172 13.66 1.91 18.63
CA THR A 172 13.08 1.65 19.95
C THR A 172 13.08 2.93 20.80
N PRO A 173 12.29 3.01 21.89
CA PRO A 173 12.36 4.13 22.83
C PRO A 173 13.74 4.39 23.43
N ASN A 174 14.63 3.40 23.41
CA ASN A 174 16.01 3.54 23.90
C ASN A 174 16.99 4.06 22.83
N GLY A 175 16.50 4.38 21.64
CA GLY A 175 17.32 4.87 20.53
C GLY A 175 18.05 3.76 19.74
N GLU A 176 17.74 2.50 19.97
CA GLU A 176 18.26 1.40 19.15
C GLU A 176 17.48 1.35 17.84
N GLU A 177 18.19 1.50 16.74
CA GLU A 177 17.63 1.40 15.39
C GLU A 177 18.02 0.08 14.73
N LYS A 178 17.06 -0.55 14.05
CA LYS A 178 17.28 -1.75 13.25
C LYS A 178 16.54 -1.67 11.93
N THR A 179 17.28 -1.81 10.83
CA THR A 179 16.68 -1.97 9.50
C THR A 179 15.99 -3.33 9.40
N VAL A 180 14.70 -3.30 9.06
CA VAL A 180 13.83 -4.49 8.98
C VAL A 180 13.42 -4.82 7.55
N CYS A 181 13.58 -3.88 6.61
CA CYS A 181 13.28 -4.09 5.20
C CYS A 181 14.25 -3.30 4.32
N ASN A 182 14.73 -3.95 3.27
CA ASN A 182 15.36 -3.30 2.12
C ASN A 182 14.65 -3.78 0.86
N SER A 183 14.23 -2.85 0.02
CA SER A 183 13.49 -3.11 -1.21
C SER A 183 13.89 -2.12 -2.29
N ASN A 184 13.32 -2.30 -3.47
CA ASN A 184 13.44 -1.32 -4.54
C ASN A 184 12.08 -1.15 -5.21
N TYR A 185 11.67 0.09 -5.45
CA TYR A 185 10.34 0.42 -5.97
C TYR A 185 10.05 -0.20 -7.34
N LYS A 186 11.05 -0.43 -8.18
CA LYS A 186 10.86 -1.09 -9.49
C LYS A 186 10.25 -2.50 -9.41
N HIS A 187 10.24 -3.11 -8.24
CA HIS A 187 9.68 -4.45 -7.99
C HIS A 187 8.28 -4.42 -7.36
N MET A 188 7.74 -3.23 -7.14
CA MET A 188 6.40 -3.02 -6.55
C MET A 188 5.32 -2.89 -7.62
#